data_db1d966a7bdb9655e620285daac17f1f
#
_entry.id   db1d966a7bdb9655e620285daac17f1f
#
_cell.length_a   1.000
_cell.length_b   1.000
_cell.length_c   1.000
_cell.angle_alpha   90.00
_cell.angle_beta   90.00
_cell.angle_gamma   90.00
#
_symmetry.space_group_name_H-M   'P 1'
#
loop_
_entity.id
_entity.type
_entity.pdbx_description
1 polymer ?
#
loop_
_entity_poly.entity_id
_entity_poly.type
_entity_poly.pdbx_seq_one_letter_code
_entity_poly.pdbx_strand_id
1 'polypeptide(L)'
;MRWLPLVLALGCSCPKSEPAEPPKEEAHGHDDGHEALPQHLKLSAEDITRAGIRTAPVKRVALASTVVLTGEVVAQPDRSAKLSSASPGRLEQVSFNEGTLVKRGDVMATVRVPDVGRLRGAFAAANSRAKAARANAERFIALKSSGLGSDQALLDAEADARAQEAEARALGEQLAAIGVNADSGSGFLVALRAPLTGVVVMRDAVVGQPINAEHVLADIVDLSEVWFLGRVFEKDLAKLRVGAKAELQLNAFPGEHLHGTVDYVSQQIDPVARTLTARVRIVNEGLRLRLGLFGRAHVELADASTAAPQLVVPRDALVEIGEKTVVFIKAADGDFVMHEVQPGDAAMDDVQILSGISEGEEVVVSGVFTLKSLLLKATLAEDE
;
A
#
# COMPACT_ATOMS: atom_id res chain seq x y z
N MET A 1 44.46 38.65 28.69
CA MET A 1 45.32 37.65 29.32
C MET A 1 45.48 36.52 28.32
N ARG A 2 46.31 36.53 27.38
CA ARG A 2 47.76 36.31 27.14
C ARG A 2 48.31 35.12 27.96
N TRP A 3 48.50 34.00 27.32
CA TRP A 3 49.60 33.05 27.56
C TRP A 3 49.81 32.15 26.33
N LEU A 4 50.85 32.44 25.59
CA LEU A 4 51.78 31.57 24.84
C LEU A 4 52.91 31.30 25.85
N PRO A 5 53.74 30.27 25.76
CA PRO A 5 54.40 29.56 24.70
C PRO A 5 55.00 28.21 25.07
N LEU A 6 55.63 27.49 24.25
CA LEU A 6 57.09 27.23 24.23
C LEU A 6 57.48 26.20 23.15
N VAL A 7 58.29 26.64 22.22
CA VAL A 7 59.00 25.82 21.22
C VAL A 7 60.19 25.16 21.92
N LEU A 8 60.37 23.82 21.73
CA LEU A 8 61.67 23.18 21.97
C LEU A 8 62.02 22.37 20.71
N ALA A 9 62.93 22.92 19.94
CA ALA A 9 63.61 22.23 18.86
C ALA A 9 64.72 21.36 19.45
N LEU A 10 64.67 20.05 19.18
CA LEU A 10 65.79 19.11 19.35
C LEU A 10 66.16 18.59 17.97
N GLY A 11 67.26 19.05 17.47
CA GLY A 11 67.93 18.56 16.28
C GLY A 11 68.57 17.19 16.59
N CYS A 12 68.25 16.24 15.73
CA CYS A 12 69.02 14.97 15.63
C CYS A 12 69.54 14.85 14.20
N SER A 13 70.85 14.96 14.08
CA SER A 13 71.61 14.64 12.88
C SER A 13 71.50 13.16 12.56
N CYS A 14 71.02 12.77 11.38
CA CYS A 14 71.21 11.42 10.84
C CYS A 14 72.27 11.45 9.73
N PRO A 15 73.17 10.49 9.69
CA PRO A 15 74.16 10.37 8.62
C PRO A 15 73.53 9.83 7.34
N LYS A 16 74.04 10.32 6.22
CA LYS A 16 73.78 9.85 4.86
C LYS A 16 74.20 8.37 4.74
N SER A 17 73.29 7.51 4.40
CA SER A 17 73.57 6.18 3.85
C SER A 17 73.20 6.16 2.37
N GLU A 18 74.13 5.65 1.56
CA GLU A 18 74.00 5.42 0.12
C GLU A 18 72.77 4.52 -0.23
N PRO A 19 72.19 4.70 -1.43
CA PRO A 19 71.10 3.84 -1.86
C PRO A 19 71.66 2.48 -2.29
N ALA A 20 71.20 1.43 -1.59
CA ALA A 20 71.37 0.05 -2.03
C ALA A 20 70.43 -0.24 -3.18
N GLU A 21 70.90 -0.87 -4.25
CA GLU A 21 70.13 -1.39 -5.36
C GLU A 21 69.05 -2.36 -4.85
N PRO A 22 67.79 -2.30 -5.37
CA PRO A 22 66.76 -3.27 -5.04
C PRO A 22 67.12 -4.62 -5.65
N PRO A 23 66.84 -5.74 -4.93
CA PRO A 23 67.00 -7.08 -5.49
C PRO A 23 65.98 -7.25 -6.63
N LYS A 24 66.41 -7.85 -7.72
CA LYS A 24 65.54 -8.34 -8.80
C LYS A 24 64.55 -9.32 -8.21
N GLU A 25 63.29 -8.91 -8.05
CA GLU A 25 62.15 -9.77 -7.91
C GLU A 25 61.99 -10.54 -9.22
N GLU A 26 62.24 -11.82 -9.16
CA GLU A 26 61.79 -12.78 -10.18
C GLU A 26 60.27 -12.70 -10.21
N ALA A 27 59.73 -12.17 -11.29
CA ALA A 27 58.29 -12.15 -11.59
C ALA A 27 57.87 -13.62 -11.73
N HIS A 28 57.34 -14.20 -10.64
CA HIS A 28 56.44 -15.33 -10.73
C HIS A 28 55.18 -14.76 -11.37
N GLY A 29 55.04 -14.90 -12.67
CA GLY A 29 53.81 -14.75 -13.36
C GLY A 29 52.82 -15.76 -12.79
N HIS A 30 51.90 -15.30 -11.91
CA HIS A 30 50.62 -15.97 -11.75
C HIS A 30 49.89 -15.69 -13.05
N ASP A 31 50.03 -16.60 -13.97
CA ASP A 31 49.10 -16.80 -15.07
C ASP A 31 47.80 -17.29 -14.40
N ASP A 32 46.98 -16.37 -13.98
CA ASP A 32 45.58 -16.63 -13.66
C ASP A 32 44.93 -17.06 -14.98
N GLY A 33 45.12 -18.31 -15.35
CA GLY A 33 44.42 -18.98 -16.40
C GLY A 33 42.94 -18.93 -16.09
N HIS A 34 42.28 -17.83 -16.46
CA HIS A 34 40.85 -17.80 -16.68
C HIS A 34 40.58 -18.76 -17.84
N GLU A 35 40.41 -20.04 -17.54
CA GLU A 35 39.96 -21.03 -18.47
C GLU A 35 38.65 -20.51 -19.13
N ALA A 36 38.73 -20.27 -20.41
CA ALA A 36 37.59 -19.79 -21.19
C ALA A 36 36.47 -20.84 -21.11
N LEU A 37 35.38 -20.53 -20.46
CA LEU A 37 34.19 -21.37 -20.42
C LEU A 37 33.87 -21.89 -21.82
N PRO A 38 33.51 -23.18 -22.01
CA PRO A 38 33.14 -23.71 -23.30
C PRO A 38 32.01 -22.90 -23.86
N GLN A 39 32.24 -22.35 -25.05
CA GLN A 39 31.26 -21.44 -25.69
C GLN A 39 30.10 -22.20 -26.32
N HIS A 40 30.24 -23.50 -26.59
CA HIS A 40 29.30 -24.36 -27.29
C HIS A 40 28.79 -25.48 -26.39
N LEU A 41 27.47 -25.68 -26.39
CA LEU A 41 26.81 -26.79 -25.71
C LEU A 41 25.93 -27.57 -26.68
N LYS A 42 26.28 -28.83 -26.98
CA LYS A 42 25.46 -29.69 -27.86
C LYS A 42 24.56 -30.60 -27.04
N LEU A 43 23.27 -30.55 -27.30
CA LEU A 43 22.24 -31.34 -26.60
C LEU A 43 21.47 -32.20 -27.61
N SER A 44 21.05 -33.38 -27.19
CA SER A 44 20.15 -34.22 -27.95
C SER A 44 18.73 -33.64 -27.96
N ALA A 45 17.91 -33.99 -28.94
CA ALA A 45 16.52 -33.55 -28.97
C ALA A 45 15.70 -34.03 -27.77
N GLU A 46 16.05 -35.17 -27.19
CA GLU A 46 15.45 -35.70 -25.99
C GLU A 46 15.80 -34.84 -24.74
N ASP A 47 17.04 -34.38 -24.63
CA ASP A 47 17.49 -33.55 -23.53
C ASP A 47 16.91 -32.15 -23.58
N ILE A 48 16.77 -31.58 -24.80
CA ILE A 48 16.08 -30.30 -25.02
C ILE A 48 14.64 -30.36 -24.52
N THR A 49 13.94 -31.45 -24.87
CA THR A 49 12.53 -31.64 -24.46
C THR A 49 12.44 -31.86 -22.94
N ARG A 50 13.34 -32.68 -22.37
CA ARG A 50 13.38 -32.95 -20.92
C ARG A 50 13.72 -31.71 -20.09
N ALA A 51 14.63 -30.87 -20.58
CA ALA A 51 15.03 -29.62 -19.95
C ALA A 51 13.99 -28.49 -20.15
N GLY A 52 12.96 -28.69 -20.97
CA GLY A 52 11.95 -27.67 -21.24
C GLY A 52 12.51 -26.44 -21.94
N ILE A 53 13.55 -26.60 -22.75
CA ILE A 53 14.21 -25.49 -23.47
C ILE A 53 13.28 -24.94 -24.52
N ARG A 54 13.02 -23.65 -24.46
CA ARG A 54 12.28 -22.90 -25.46
C ARG A 54 13.08 -21.68 -25.90
N THR A 55 13.03 -21.37 -27.18
CA THR A 55 13.67 -20.20 -27.76
C THR A 55 12.65 -19.17 -28.21
N ALA A 56 13.05 -17.92 -28.24
CA ALA A 56 12.30 -16.83 -28.83
C ALA A 56 13.23 -15.91 -29.63
N PRO A 57 12.76 -15.34 -30.74
CA PRO A 57 13.58 -14.42 -31.52
C PRO A 57 13.78 -13.09 -30.80
N VAL A 58 15.00 -12.57 -30.81
CA VAL A 58 15.33 -11.23 -30.34
C VAL A 58 14.64 -10.21 -31.27
N LYS A 59 13.90 -9.30 -30.64
CA LYS A 59 13.13 -8.27 -31.35
C LYS A 59 13.56 -6.88 -30.90
N ARG A 60 13.32 -5.89 -31.75
CA ARG A 60 13.38 -4.49 -31.36
C ARG A 60 12.00 -4.05 -30.89
N VAL A 61 11.94 -3.63 -29.64
CA VAL A 61 10.71 -3.11 -29.04
C VAL A 61 11.02 -1.72 -28.44
N ALA A 62 10.08 -0.81 -28.54
CA ALA A 62 10.14 0.44 -27.79
C ALA A 62 9.90 0.10 -26.30
N LEU A 63 10.98 0.03 -25.53
CA LEU A 63 10.86 -0.18 -24.09
C LEU A 63 10.25 1.05 -23.43
N ALA A 64 9.16 0.86 -22.72
CA ALA A 64 8.66 1.86 -21.81
C ALA A 64 9.65 1.98 -20.65
N SER A 65 10.38 3.08 -20.60
CA SER A 65 11.19 3.38 -19.43
C SER A 65 10.30 3.36 -18.19
N THR A 66 10.71 2.67 -17.14
CA THR A 66 9.97 2.61 -15.89
C THR A 66 10.75 3.26 -14.75
N VAL A 67 10.02 3.81 -13.79
CA VAL A 67 10.60 4.22 -12.51
C VAL A 67 10.13 3.26 -11.43
N VAL A 68 11.07 2.84 -10.57
CA VAL A 68 10.76 1.93 -9.45
C VAL A 68 10.47 2.74 -8.20
N LEU A 69 9.28 2.56 -7.65
CA LEU A 69 8.84 3.17 -6.41
C LEU A 69 8.80 2.09 -5.32
N THR A 70 9.47 2.31 -4.21
CA THR A 70 9.30 1.46 -3.02
C THR A 70 8.24 2.05 -2.11
N GLY A 71 7.39 1.20 -1.53
CA GLY A 71 6.29 1.71 -0.72
C GLY A 71 5.49 0.60 -0.05
N GLU A 72 4.33 0.99 0.46
CA GLU A 72 3.44 0.13 1.23
C GLU A 72 1.98 0.28 0.84
N VAL A 73 1.21 -0.77 1.10
CA VAL A 73 -0.23 -0.81 0.89
C VAL A 73 -0.93 -0.16 2.08
N VAL A 74 -1.78 0.83 1.82
CA VAL A 74 -2.55 1.54 2.84
C VAL A 74 -4.03 1.57 2.50
N ALA A 75 -4.86 1.81 3.53
CA ALA A 75 -6.28 2.02 3.36
C ALA A 75 -6.57 3.37 2.69
N GLN A 76 -7.66 3.42 1.92
CA GLN A 76 -8.20 4.69 1.45
C GLN A 76 -8.95 5.37 2.60
N PRO A 77 -8.66 6.64 2.94
CA PRO A 77 -9.36 7.37 4.01
C PRO A 77 -10.88 7.39 3.80
N ASP A 78 -11.35 7.59 2.56
CA ASP A 78 -12.78 7.64 2.23
C ASP A 78 -13.48 6.27 2.33
N ARG A 79 -12.71 5.18 2.40
CA ARG A 79 -13.17 3.80 2.58
C ARG A 79 -12.83 3.25 3.95
N SER A 80 -12.50 4.12 4.89
CA SER A 80 -12.14 3.79 6.26
C SER A 80 -13.06 4.50 7.23
N ALA A 81 -13.42 3.86 8.31
CA ALA A 81 -14.22 4.47 9.35
C ALA A 81 -13.81 3.97 10.73
N LYS A 82 -13.76 4.90 11.68
CA LYS A 82 -13.52 4.60 13.09
C LYS A 82 -14.84 4.47 13.83
N LEU A 83 -14.99 3.37 14.54
CA LEU A 83 -16.13 3.16 15.43
C LEU A 83 -15.82 3.74 16.82
N SER A 84 -16.58 4.72 17.24
CA SER A 84 -16.52 5.32 18.58
C SER A 84 -17.93 5.52 19.15
N SER A 85 -18.03 5.81 20.43
CA SER A 85 -19.31 6.17 21.07
C SER A 85 -19.48 7.69 21.08
N ALA A 86 -20.65 8.19 20.74
CA ALA A 86 -20.97 9.61 20.83
C ALA A 86 -21.07 10.11 22.29
N SER A 87 -21.20 9.21 23.27
CA SER A 87 -21.38 9.55 24.69
C SER A 87 -20.54 8.63 25.57
N PRO A 88 -20.09 9.13 26.74
CA PRO A 88 -19.36 8.30 27.69
C PRO A 88 -20.27 7.22 28.28
N GLY A 89 -19.68 6.04 28.48
CA GLY A 89 -20.41 4.89 28.99
C GLY A 89 -19.50 3.72 29.31
N ARG A 90 -20.10 2.53 29.45
CA ARG A 90 -19.40 1.26 29.66
C ARG A 90 -19.82 0.26 28.61
N LEU A 91 -18.85 -0.41 27.98
CA LEU A 91 -19.11 -1.50 27.06
C LEU A 91 -19.80 -2.66 27.76
N GLU A 92 -21.00 -3.01 27.28
CA GLU A 92 -21.80 -4.12 27.83
C GLU A 92 -21.57 -5.40 27.03
N GLN A 93 -21.52 -5.26 25.70
CA GLN A 93 -21.35 -6.37 24.76
C GLN A 93 -20.53 -5.91 23.56
N VAL A 94 -19.69 -6.82 23.06
CA VAL A 94 -18.91 -6.65 21.83
C VAL A 94 -19.11 -7.88 20.96
N SER A 95 -19.56 -7.69 19.71
CA SER A 95 -19.97 -8.75 18.78
C SER A 95 -19.05 -8.90 17.59
N PHE A 96 -17.81 -8.37 17.64
CA PHE A 96 -16.85 -8.42 16.55
C PHE A 96 -15.45 -8.76 17.05
N ASN A 97 -14.63 -9.27 16.15
CA ASN A 97 -13.20 -9.46 16.31
C ASN A 97 -12.45 -8.87 15.11
N GLU A 98 -11.14 -8.75 15.22
CA GLU A 98 -10.29 -8.42 14.08
C GLU A 98 -10.45 -9.47 12.98
N GLY A 99 -10.48 -9.02 11.73
CA GLY A 99 -10.75 -9.86 10.56
C GLY A 99 -12.24 -10.12 10.29
N THR A 100 -13.15 -9.71 11.18
CA THR A 100 -14.61 -9.89 10.94
C THR A 100 -15.07 -8.99 9.81
N LEU A 101 -15.78 -9.56 8.83
CA LEU A 101 -16.48 -8.82 7.79
C LEU A 101 -17.82 -8.32 8.36
N VAL A 102 -18.05 -7.02 8.29
CA VAL A 102 -19.27 -6.36 8.77
C VAL A 102 -19.97 -5.62 7.64
N LYS A 103 -21.28 -5.51 7.72
CA LYS A 103 -22.09 -4.71 6.80
C LYS A 103 -22.48 -3.41 7.48
N ARG A 104 -22.64 -2.35 6.69
CA ARG A 104 -23.15 -1.08 7.18
C ARG A 104 -24.47 -1.27 7.93
N GLY A 105 -24.54 -0.78 9.17
CA GLY A 105 -25.70 -0.90 10.05
C GLY A 105 -25.69 -2.09 11.01
N ASP A 106 -24.80 -3.08 10.84
CA ASP A 106 -24.67 -4.20 11.77
C ASP A 106 -24.34 -3.71 13.17
N VAL A 107 -24.94 -4.32 14.18
CA VAL A 107 -24.66 -4.00 15.60
C VAL A 107 -23.33 -4.63 15.99
N MET A 108 -22.34 -3.78 16.25
CA MET A 108 -20.99 -4.20 16.63
C MET A 108 -20.79 -4.27 18.13
N ALA A 109 -21.35 -3.31 18.86
CA ALA A 109 -21.26 -3.27 20.31
C ALA A 109 -22.50 -2.63 20.93
N THR A 110 -22.73 -2.91 22.20
CA THR A 110 -23.70 -2.20 23.02
C THR A 110 -23.00 -1.50 24.17
N VAL A 111 -23.37 -0.25 24.41
CA VAL A 111 -22.81 0.62 25.43
C VAL A 111 -23.89 1.00 26.41
N ARG A 112 -23.63 0.83 27.69
CA ARG A 112 -24.47 1.36 28.76
C ARG A 112 -24.13 2.82 28.98
N VAL A 113 -25.06 3.71 28.62
CA VAL A 113 -24.92 5.18 28.73
C VAL A 113 -25.93 5.68 29.74
N PRO A 114 -25.54 6.06 31.00
CA PRO A 114 -26.47 6.48 32.03
C PRO A 114 -27.31 7.70 31.62
N ASP A 115 -26.72 8.63 30.91
CA ASP A 115 -27.40 9.86 30.49
C ASP A 115 -28.58 9.61 29.50
N VAL A 116 -28.54 8.52 28.74
CA VAL A 116 -29.66 8.15 27.84
C VAL A 116 -30.94 7.88 28.65
N GLY A 117 -30.82 7.20 29.77
CA GLY A 117 -31.99 6.95 30.65
C GLY A 117 -32.61 8.23 31.18
N ARG A 118 -31.77 9.19 31.59
CA ARG A 118 -32.21 10.49 32.06
C ARG A 118 -32.90 11.30 30.97
N LEU A 119 -32.29 11.34 29.76
CA LEU A 119 -32.86 12.04 28.60
C LEU A 119 -34.17 11.43 28.11
N ARG A 120 -34.29 10.08 28.12
CA ARG A 120 -35.55 9.39 27.78
C ARG A 120 -36.65 9.71 28.79
N GLY A 121 -36.35 9.76 30.10
CA GLY A 121 -37.29 10.15 31.09
C GLY A 121 -37.78 11.60 30.92
N ALA A 122 -36.87 12.54 30.64
CA ALA A 122 -37.18 13.92 30.35
C ALA A 122 -38.03 14.04 29.03
N PHE A 123 -37.69 13.35 27.99
CA PHE A 123 -38.45 13.30 26.73
C PHE A 123 -39.87 12.78 26.94
N ALA A 124 -40.04 11.67 27.65
CA ALA A 124 -41.32 11.07 27.93
C ALA A 124 -42.23 12.06 28.71
N ALA A 125 -41.67 12.75 29.74
CA ALA A 125 -42.40 13.77 30.49
C ALA A 125 -42.78 14.97 29.63
N ALA A 126 -41.87 15.49 28.80
CA ALA A 126 -42.12 16.62 27.88
C ALA A 126 -43.16 16.24 26.83
N ASN A 127 -43.05 15.04 26.24
CA ASN A 127 -44.01 14.53 25.25
C ASN A 127 -45.43 14.38 25.85
N SER A 128 -45.53 13.92 27.09
CA SER A 128 -46.81 13.86 27.80
C SER A 128 -47.42 15.26 28.05
N ARG A 129 -46.58 16.25 28.45
CA ARG A 129 -47.02 17.66 28.61
C ARG A 129 -47.45 18.26 27.29
N ALA A 130 -46.68 18.02 26.19
CA ALA A 130 -47.01 18.49 24.86
C ALA A 130 -48.37 17.93 24.37
N LYS A 131 -48.61 16.64 24.56
CA LYS A 131 -49.91 16.01 24.24
C LYS A 131 -51.08 16.62 25.03
N ALA A 132 -50.89 16.88 26.32
CA ALA A 132 -51.91 17.49 27.19
C ALA A 132 -52.19 18.93 26.76
N ALA A 133 -51.15 19.74 26.52
CA ALA A 133 -51.30 21.13 26.04
C ALA A 133 -51.98 21.18 24.65
N ARG A 134 -51.61 20.26 23.75
CA ARG A 134 -52.29 20.15 22.44
C ARG A 134 -53.77 19.84 22.55
N ALA A 135 -54.12 18.83 23.34
CA ALA A 135 -55.53 18.49 23.59
C ALA A 135 -56.33 19.66 24.22
N ASN A 136 -55.65 20.43 25.09
CA ASN A 136 -56.24 21.66 25.68
C ASN A 136 -56.49 22.72 24.57
N ALA A 137 -55.51 22.97 23.72
CA ALA A 137 -55.67 23.90 22.58
C ALA A 137 -56.83 23.46 21.64
N GLU A 138 -56.91 22.20 21.30
CA GLU A 138 -57.97 21.61 20.49
C GLU A 138 -59.37 21.80 21.13
N ARG A 139 -59.45 21.69 22.44
CA ARG A 139 -60.68 21.96 23.19
C ARG A 139 -61.09 23.43 23.06
N PHE A 140 -60.14 24.38 23.19
CA PHE A 140 -60.46 25.80 23.00
C PHE A 140 -60.84 26.16 21.56
N ILE A 141 -60.24 25.49 20.55
CA ILE A 141 -60.68 25.60 19.15
C ILE A 141 -62.13 25.18 19.00
N ALA A 142 -62.55 24.04 19.60
CA ALA A 142 -63.92 23.55 19.57
C ALA A 142 -64.92 24.51 20.29
N LEU A 143 -64.53 25.03 21.47
CA LEU A 143 -65.33 26.02 22.20
C LEU A 143 -65.52 27.31 21.39
N LYS A 144 -64.46 27.82 20.73
CA LYS A 144 -64.53 28.98 19.89
C LYS A 144 -65.47 28.79 18.69
N SER A 145 -65.38 27.61 18.02
CA SER A 145 -66.26 27.28 16.88
C SER A 145 -67.74 27.19 17.28
N SER A 146 -68.03 26.93 18.56
CA SER A 146 -69.36 26.86 19.15
C SER A 146 -69.84 28.25 19.67
N GLY A 147 -69.03 29.29 19.49
CA GLY A 147 -69.36 30.64 19.97
C GLY A 147 -69.21 30.86 21.48
N LEU A 148 -68.61 29.90 22.22
CA LEU A 148 -68.45 29.92 23.67
C LEU A 148 -67.00 30.23 24.12
N GLY A 149 -66.05 30.41 23.20
CA GLY A 149 -64.63 30.59 23.51
C GLY A 149 -64.13 32.03 23.44
N SER A 150 -63.11 32.37 24.27
CA SER A 150 -62.39 33.64 24.22
C SER A 150 -61.20 33.50 23.24
N ASP A 151 -60.95 34.51 22.39
CA ASP A 151 -59.83 34.57 21.49
C ASP A 151 -58.51 34.56 22.26
N GLN A 152 -58.42 35.29 23.37
CA GLN A 152 -57.24 35.34 24.21
C GLN A 152 -56.89 33.92 24.80
N ALA A 153 -57.92 33.23 25.35
CA ALA A 153 -57.70 31.89 25.91
C ALA A 153 -57.26 30.87 24.85
N LEU A 154 -57.75 31.01 23.60
CA LEU A 154 -57.26 30.17 22.49
C LEU A 154 -55.80 30.47 22.16
N LEU A 155 -55.44 31.76 22.01
CA LEU A 155 -54.06 32.16 21.71
C LEU A 155 -53.06 31.68 22.77
N ASP A 156 -53.47 31.81 24.04
CA ASP A 156 -52.63 31.36 25.19
C ASP A 156 -52.45 29.83 25.17
N ALA A 157 -53.54 29.06 24.93
CA ALA A 157 -53.47 27.60 24.84
C ALA A 157 -52.66 27.11 23.64
N GLU A 158 -52.76 27.78 22.49
CA GLU A 158 -51.92 27.47 21.31
C GLU A 158 -50.45 27.82 21.54
N ALA A 159 -50.14 28.92 22.23
CA ALA A 159 -48.76 29.30 22.57
C ALA A 159 -48.14 28.29 23.54
N ASP A 160 -48.88 27.83 24.58
CA ASP A 160 -48.43 26.80 25.47
C ASP A 160 -48.18 25.47 24.74
N ALA A 161 -49.13 25.06 23.88
CA ALA A 161 -48.96 23.83 23.09
C ALA A 161 -47.71 23.86 22.22
N ARG A 162 -47.44 24.97 21.52
CA ARG A 162 -46.24 25.15 20.71
C ARG A 162 -44.97 25.11 21.56
N ALA A 163 -44.96 25.71 22.76
CA ALA A 163 -43.83 25.71 23.65
C ALA A 163 -43.49 24.30 24.15
N GLN A 164 -44.52 23.53 24.59
CA GLN A 164 -44.32 22.15 25.06
C GLN A 164 -43.92 21.20 23.93
N GLU A 165 -44.46 21.38 22.72
CA GLU A 165 -44.06 20.63 21.53
C GLU A 165 -42.59 20.91 21.16
N ALA A 166 -42.15 22.18 21.25
CA ALA A 166 -40.76 22.55 20.99
C ALA A 166 -39.78 21.94 21.99
N GLU A 167 -40.15 21.91 23.28
CA GLU A 167 -39.34 21.25 24.33
C GLU A 167 -39.21 19.73 24.06
N ALA A 168 -40.34 19.06 23.76
CA ALA A 168 -40.32 17.64 23.44
C ALA A 168 -39.47 17.34 22.19
N ARG A 169 -39.57 18.17 21.16
CA ARG A 169 -38.78 18.04 19.93
C ARG A 169 -37.28 18.19 20.22
N ALA A 170 -36.88 19.21 20.97
CA ALA A 170 -35.47 19.43 21.31
C ALA A 170 -34.85 18.24 22.08
N LEU A 171 -35.58 17.63 23.01
CA LEU A 171 -35.16 16.45 23.73
C LEU A 171 -35.07 15.21 22.81
N GLY A 172 -35.98 15.08 21.85
CA GLY A 172 -35.96 14.05 20.82
C GLY A 172 -34.72 14.18 19.92
N GLU A 173 -34.39 15.40 19.50
CA GLU A 173 -33.19 15.69 18.71
C GLU A 173 -31.89 15.38 19.49
N GLN A 174 -31.84 15.68 20.78
CA GLN A 174 -30.72 15.30 21.65
C GLN A 174 -30.52 13.77 21.70
N LEU A 175 -31.60 12.98 21.83
CA LEU A 175 -31.53 11.52 21.79
C LEU A 175 -31.06 11.03 20.43
N ALA A 176 -31.58 11.60 19.34
CA ALA A 176 -31.18 11.24 17.98
C ALA A 176 -29.69 11.53 17.71
N ALA A 177 -29.14 12.60 18.23
CA ALA A 177 -27.72 12.95 18.12
C ALA A 177 -26.79 11.90 18.77
N ILE A 178 -27.30 11.16 19.77
CA ILE A 178 -26.57 10.06 20.43
C ILE A 178 -26.82 8.72 19.69
N GLY A 179 -27.58 8.73 18.60
CA GLY A 179 -27.93 7.51 17.87
C GLY A 179 -29.07 6.71 18.52
N VAL A 180 -29.86 7.34 19.39
CA VAL A 180 -30.97 6.72 20.11
C VAL A 180 -32.29 7.22 19.53
N ASN A 181 -33.15 6.28 19.11
CA ASN A 181 -34.51 6.63 18.76
C ASN A 181 -35.32 6.86 20.04
N ALA A 182 -35.97 8.03 20.13
CA ALA A 182 -36.73 8.45 21.29
C ALA A 182 -37.92 7.51 21.61
N ASP A 183 -38.55 6.95 20.59
CA ASP A 183 -39.74 6.10 20.71
C ASP A 183 -39.43 4.60 20.85
N SER A 184 -38.19 4.18 20.61
CA SER A 184 -37.81 2.76 20.64
C SER A 184 -36.95 2.40 21.83
N GLY A 185 -37.39 1.37 22.57
CA GLY A 185 -36.64 0.69 23.63
C GLY A 185 -36.70 1.36 25.00
N SER A 186 -36.53 0.55 26.02
CA SER A 186 -36.39 0.96 27.41
C SER A 186 -34.94 0.68 27.85
N GLY A 187 -34.34 1.63 28.59
CA GLY A 187 -33.07 1.39 29.26
C GLY A 187 -31.92 2.33 28.83
N PHE A 188 -30.75 1.97 29.31
CA PHE A 188 -29.50 2.76 29.21
C PHE A 188 -28.58 2.29 28.07
N LEU A 189 -29.04 1.32 27.26
CA LEU A 189 -28.22 0.69 26.21
C LEU A 189 -28.32 1.44 24.88
N VAL A 190 -27.17 1.67 24.30
CA VAL A 190 -26.99 2.24 22.95
C VAL A 190 -26.27 1.25 22.08
N ALA A 191 -26.82 0.92 20.92
CA ALA A 191 -26.17 0.05 19.96
C ALA A 191 -25.25 0.85 19.05
N LEU A 192 -23.98 0.51 19.06
CA LEU A 192 -22.98 1.03 18.11
C LEU A 192 -23.02 0.19 16.85
N ARG A 193 -23.20 0.84 15.71
CA ARG A 193 -23.37 0.18 14.41
C ARG A 193 -22.22 0.48 13.48
N ALA A 194 -21.89 -0.48 12.61
CA ALA A 194 -20.89 -0.30 11.57
C ALA A 194 -21.28 0.86 10.63
N PRO A 195 -20.42 1.87 10.45
CA PRO A 195 -20.70 3.03 9.60
C PRO A 195 -20.57 2.70 8.10
N LEU A 196 -19.75 1.70 7.75
CA LEU A 196 -19.57 1.20 6.39
C LEU A 196 -19.47 -0.33 6.36
N THR A 197 -19.57 -0.90 5.17
CA THR A 197 -19.31 -2.33 4.94
C THR A 197 -17.81 -2.52 4.74
N GLY A 198 -17.18 -3.44 5.48
CA GLY A 198 -15.75 -3.68 5.40
C GLY A 198 -15.26 -4.70 6.41
N VAL A 199 -13.95 -4.79 6.55
CA VAL A 199 -13.26 -5.68 7.50
C VAL A 199 -12.80 -4.87 8.70
N VAL A 200 -12.98 -5.42 9.90
CA VAL A 200 -12.42 -4.85 11.12
C VAL A 200 -10.92 -5.11 11.13
N VAL A 201 -10.11 -4.07 11.00
CA VAL A 201 -8.63 -4.17 10.94
C VAL A 201 -7.97 -3.92 12.29
N MET A 202 -8.67 -3.26 13.21
CA MET A 202 -8.21 -3.00 14.57
C MET A 202 -9.39 -3.08 15.54
N ARG A 203 -9.17 -3.66 16.72
CA ARG A 203 -10.12 -3.72 17.82
C ARG A 203 -9.46 -3.25 19.12
N ASP A 204 -10.05 -2.21 19.73
CA ASP A 204 -9.74 -1.77 21.09
C ASP A 204 -11.03 -1.68 21.92
N ALA A 205 -11.72 -2.82 22.01
CA ALA A 205 -13.01 -2.95 22.66
C ALA A 205 -13.02 -4.17 23.58
N VAL A 206 -13.11 -3.94 24.91
CA VAL A 206 -13.20 -4.99 25.93
C VAL A 206 -14.50 -4.83 26.70
N VAL A 207 -15.23 -5.93 26.93
CA VAL A 207 -16.47 -5.92 27.73
C VAL A 207 -16.18 -5.41 29.12
N GLY A 208 -17.00 -4.46 29.60
CA GLY A 208 -16.83 -3.81 30.91
C GLY A 208 -15.90 -2.59 30.91
N GLN A 209 -15.22 -2.30 29.80
CA GLN A 209 -14.34 -1.13 29.66
C GLN A 209 -15.15 0.18 29.71
N PRO A 210 -14.71 1.20 30.46
CA PRO A 210 -15.25 2.55 30.37
C PRO A 210 -14.78 3.19 29.06
N ILE A 211 -15.66 3.87 28.37
CA ILE A 211 -15.37 4.55 27.10
C ILE A 211 -15.85 5.99 27.13
N ASN A 212 -15.20 6.84 26.36
CA ASN A 212 -15.59 8.21 26.06
C ASN A 212 -15.72 8.41 24.53
N ALA A 213 -16.08 9.63 24.12
CA ALA A 213 -16.27 9.96 22.71
C ALA A 213 -14.97 9.90 21.86
N GLU A 214 -13.81 10.03 22.49
CA GLU A 214 -12.49 10.02 21.82
C GLU A 214 -11.95 8.59 21.64
N HIS A 215 -12.52 7.62 22.37
CA HIS A 215 -12.05 6.24 22.34
C HIS A 215 -12.51 5.53 21.06
N VAL A 216 -11.54 5.15 20.23
CA VAL A 216 -11.78 4.38 19.00
C VAL A 216 -11.85 2.90 19.36
N LEU A 217 -13.02 2.29 19.19
CA LEU A 217 -13.29 0.90 19.53
C LEU A 217 -12.89 -0.09 18.41
N ALA A 218 -12.96 0.37 17.18
CA ALA A 218 -12.57 -0.41 15.99
C ALA A 218 -12.26 0.51 14.82
N ASP A 219 -11.33 0.07 13.98
CA ASP A 219 -11.16 0.57 12.63
C ASP A 219 -11.77 -0.42 11.65
N ILE A 220 -12.64 0.09 10.77
CA ILE A 220 -13.34 -0.70 9.75
C ILE A 220 -12.90 -0.16 8.40
N VAL A 221 -12.43 -1.05 7.51
CA VAL A 221 -11.90 -0.66 6.21
C VAL A 221 -12.55 -1.50 5.11
N ASP A 222 -13.05 -0.84 4.08
CA ASP A 222 -13.39 -1.50 2.83
C ASP A 222 -12.11 -1.74 2.04
N LEU A 223 -11.66 -3.00 2.05
CA LEU A 223 -10.44 -3.45 1.40
C LEU A 223 -10.61 -3.80 -0.08
N SER A 224 -11.79 -3.56 -0.69
CA SER A 224 -12.01 -3.88 -2.11
C SER A 224 -11.10 -3.12 -3.06
N GLU A 225 -10.64 -1.96 -2.63
CA GLU A 225 -9.68 -1.12 -3.33
C GLU A 225 -8.72 -0.51 -2.30
N VAL A 226 -7.44 -0.58 -2.56
CA VAL A 226 -6.38 -0.09 -1.66
C VAL A 226 -5.44 0.83 -2.40
N TRP A 227 -4.67 1.60 -1.67
CA TRP A 227 -3.61 2.44 -2.22
C TRP A 227 -2.24 1.84 -1.91
N PHE A 228 -1.35 1.94 -2.89
CA PHE A 228 0.07 1.77 -2.66
C PHE A 228 0.72 3.16 -2.64
N LEU A 229 1.33 3.51 -1.54
CA LEU A 229 2.06 4.77 -1.39
C LEU A 229 3.53 4.53 -1.69
N GLY A 230 3.94 4.85 -2.92
CA GLY A 230 5.31 4.72 -3.39
C GLY A 230 6.11 6.00 -3.20
N ARG A 231 7.39 5.87 -2.85
CA ARG A 231 8.30 7.02 -2.72
C ARG A 231 9.00 7.28 -4.06
N VAL A 232 8.94 8.53 -4.50
CA VAL A 232 9.53 9.04 -5.75
C VAL A 232 10.68 9.95 -5.41
N PHE A 233 11.84 9.72 -6.00
CA PHE A 233 12.96 10.65 -5.87
C PHE A 233 12.76 11.89 -6.73
N GLU A 234 13.29 13.04 -6.28
CA GLU A 234 13.15 14.32 -6.97
C GLU A 234 13.59 14.27 -8.44
N LYS A 235 14.68 13.53 -8.74
CA LYS A 235 15.21 13.37 -10.11
C LYS A 235 14.23 12.72 -11.09
N ASP A 236 13.30 11.91 -10.58
CA ASP A 236 12.35 11.12 -11.40
C ASP A 236 10.97 11.79 -11.49
N LEU A 237 10.75 12.88 -10.73
CA LEU A 237 9.47 13.58 -10.66
C LEU A 237 8.99 14.09 -12.02
N ALA A 238 9.89 14.67 -12.81
CA ALA A 238 9.54 15.27 -14.10
C ALA A 238 9.01 14.25 -15.12
N LYS A 239 9.35 12.99 -14.94
CA LYS A 239 8.98 11.87 -15.82
C LYS A 239 7.68 11.19 -15.41
N LEU A 240 7.27 11.33 -14.14
CA LEU A 240 6.08 10.66 -13.60
C LEU A 240 4.82 11.46 -13.96
N ARG A 241 3.77 10.77 -14.39
CA ARG A 241 2.47 11.38 -14.74
C ARG A 241 1.33 10.70 -13.98
N VAL A 242 0.33 11.49 -13.60
CA VAL A 242 -0.96 10.95 -13.16
C VAL A 242 -1.62 10.26 -14.35
N GLY A 243 -2.19 9.09 -14.12
CA GLY A 243 -2.73 8.20 -15.14
C GLY A 243 -1.75 7.16 -15.66
N ALA A 244 -0.46 7.21 -15.27
CA ALA A 244 0.53 6.21 -15.65
C ALA A 244 0.15 4.83 -15.08
N LYS A 245 0.38 3.78 -15.88
CA LYS A 245 0.21 2.40 -15.43
C LYS A 245 1.33 2.03 -14.49
N ALA A 246 1.00 1.24 -13.50
CA ALA A 246 1.94 0.72 -12.52
C ALA A 246 1.75 -0.78 -12.37
N GLU A 247 2.86 -1.49 -12.31
CA GLU A 247 2.91 -2.90 -11.97
C GLU A 247 3.58 -3.04 -10.60
N LEU A 248 2.88 -3.73 -9.69
CA LEU A 248 3.34 -3.88 -8.32
C LEU A 248 3.78 -5.31 -8.05
N GLN A 249 4.93 -5.42 -7.40
CA GLN A 249 5.48 -6.65 -6.88
C GLN A 249 5.56 -6.52 -5.36
N LEU A 250 4.70 -7.23 -4.65
CA LEU A 250 4.67 -7.23 -3.20
C LEU A 250 5.55 -8.37 -2.65
N ASN A 251 6.31 -8.09 -1.61
CA ASN A 251 7.20 -9.10 -1.00
C ASN A 251 6.44 -10.33 -0.46
N ALA A 252 5.17 -10.15 -0.09
CA ALA A 252 4.31 -11.24 0.40
C ALA A 252 3.81 -12.18 -0.71
N PHE A 253 3.88 -11.77 -1.98
CA PHE A 253 3.40 -12.51 -3.14
C PHE A 253 4.48 -12.52 -4.24
N PRO A 254 5.61 -13.24 -4.03
CA PRO A 254 6.68 -13.29 -5.01
C PRO A 254 6.19 -13.94 -6.30
N GLY A 255 6.46 -13.27 -7.44
CA GLY A 255 6.03 -13.74 -8.76
C GLY A 255 4.61 -13.36 -9.16
N GLU A 256 3.83 -12.70 -8.32
CA GLU A 256 2.55 -12.11 -8.70
C GLU A 256 2.74 -10.64 -9.11
N HIS A 257 2.13 -10.28 -10.24
CA HIS A 257 2.14 -8.93 -10.80
C HIS A 257 0.76 -8.31 -10.64
N LEU A 258 0.67 -7.29 -9.80
CA LEU A 258 -0.58 -6.58 -9.55
C LEU A 258 -0.59 -5.28 -10.37
N HIS A 259 -1.67 -5.03 -11.06
CA HIS A 259 -1.80 -3.84 -11.89
C HIS A 259 -2.49 -2.70 -11.12
N GLY A 260 -1.99 -1.50 -11.29
CA GLY A 260 -2.55 -0.29 -10.72
C GLY A 260 -2.37 0.92 -11.62
N THR A 261 -2.85 2.05 -11.17
CA THR A 261 -2.73 3.33 -11.88
C THR A 261 -2.33 4.42 -10.90
N VAL A 262 -1.36 5.24 -11.27
CA VAL A 262 -0.98 6.43 -10.50
C VAL A 262 -2.13 7.44 -10.57
N ASP A 263 -2.78 7.70 -9.45
CA ASP A 263 -3.91 8.64 -9.39
C ASP A 263 -3.53 9.96 -8.72
N TYR A 264 -2.39 10.01 -8.02
CA TYR A 264 -1.90 11.22 -7.35
C TYR A 264 -0.39 11.22 -7.20
N VAL A 265 0.23 12.38 -7.33
CA VAL A 265 1.62 12.65 -6.99
C VAL A 265 1.64 13.86 -6.05
N SER A 266 2.30 13.72 -4.90
CA SER A 266 2.37 14.78 -3.89
C SER A 266 2.97 16.08 -4.45
N GLN A 267 2.42 17.21 -4.03
CA GLN A 267 2.97 18.54 -4.33
C GLN A 267 4.03 18.98 -3.30
N GLN A 268 4.23 18.18 -2.27
CA GLN A 268 5.16 18.48 -1.19
C GLN A 268 6.23 17.40 -1.10
N ILE A 269 7.49 17.84 -1.05
CA ILE A 269 8.66 16.98 -0.84
C ILE A 269 8.84 16.76 0.65
N ASP A 270 9.08 15.52 1.05
CA ASP A 270 9.58 15.22 2.39
C ASP A 270 11.03 15.76 2.52
N PRO A 271 11.28 16.76 3.37
CA PRO A 271 12.59 17.40 3.44
C PRO A 271 13.70 16.49 4.00
N VAL A 272 13.32 15.47 4.75
CA VAL A 272 14.26 14.51 5.37
C VAL A 272 14.65 13.42 4.37
N ALA A 273 13.68 12.80 3.75
CA ALA A 273 13.90 11.71 2.79
C ALA A 273 14.21 12.23 1.37
N ARG A 274 13.95 13.51 1.06
CA ARG A 274 14.02 14.12 -0.28
C ARG A 274 13.23 13.33 -1.33
N THR A 275 12.06 12.86 -0.92
CA THR A 275 11.15 12.07 -1.76
C THR A 275 9.76 12.71 -1.77
N LEU A 276 9.01 12.43 -2.81
CA LEU A 276 7.58 12.69 -2.89
C LEU A 276 6.83 11.37 -2.74
N THR A 277 5.56 11.47 -2.44
CA THR A 277 4.67 10.30 -2.42
C THR A 277 3.87 10.25 -3.71
N ALA A 278 3.97 9.15 -4.43
CA ALA A 278 3.05 8.80 -5.50
C ALA A 278 2.05 7.77 -4.97
N ARG A 279 0.80 7.96 -5.29
CA ARG A 279 -0.29 7.07 -4.90
C ARG A 279 -0.71 6.26 -6.11
N VAL A 280 -0.65 4.94 -5.97
CA VAL A 280 -1.11 3.99 -6.97
C VAL A 280 -2.37 3.31 -6.45
N ARG A 281 -3.44 3.39 -7.20
CA ARG A 281 -4.71 2.75 -6.90
C ARG A 281 -4.70 1.32 -7.42
N ILE A 282 -5.11 0.38 -6.56
CA ILE A 282 -5.11 -1.06 -6.85
C ILE A 282 -6.47 -1.64 -6.48
N VAL A 283 -7.05 -2.42 -7.39
CA VAL A 283 -8.23 -3.24 -7.09
C VAL A 283 -7.77 -4.49 -6.36
N ASN A 284 -8.34 -4.76 -5.20
CA ASN A 284 -7.98 -5.89 -4.35
C ASN A 284 -8.97 -7.04 -4.54
N GLU A 285 -8.80 -7.80 -5.59
CA GLU A 285 -9.64 -8.95 -5.89
C GLU A 285 -9.51 -10.03 -4.81
N GLY A 286 -10.65 -10.50 -4.31
CA GLY A 286 -10.70 -11.52 -3.27
C GLY A 286 -10.18 -11.06 -1.90
N LEU A 287 -9.98 -9.75 -1.68
CA LEU A 287 -9.50 -9.14 -0.41
C LEU A 287 -8.18 -9.75 0.09
N ARG A 288 -7.29 -10.14 -0.84
CA ARG A 288 -6.01 -10.80 -0.54
C ARG A 288 -4.96 -9.82 -0.01
N LEU A 289 -5.00 -8.58 -0.48
CA LEU A 289 -4.06 -7.54 -0.07
C LEU A 289 -4.44 -7.04 1.32
N ARG A 290 -3.46 -7.04 2.20
CA ARG A 290 -3.57 -6.52 3.57
C ARG A 290 -2.84 -5.19 3.68
N LEU A 291 -3.27 -4.37 4.62
CA LEU A 291 -2.60 -3.11 4.93
C LEU A 291 -1.21 -3.37 5.51
N GLY A 292 -0.24 -2.49 5.19
CA GLY A 292 1.14 -2.63 5.63
C GLY A 292 1.99 -3.61 4.79
N LEU A 293 1.45 -4.22 3.71
CA LEU A 293 2.26 -4.99 2.78
C LEU A 293 3.24 -4.09 2.06
N PHE A 294 4.50 -4.47 2.04
CA PHE A 294 5.59 -3.74 1.43
C PHE A 294 5.97 -4.32 0.08
N GLY A 295 6.44 -3.46 -0.84
CA GLY A 295 6.85 -3.91 -2.16
C GLY A 295 7.39 -2.79 -3.04
N ARG A 296 7.42 -3.07 -4.34
CA ARG A 296 7.89 -2.16 -5.39
C ARG A 296 6.78 -1.97 -6.43
N ALA A 297 6.67 -0.77 -6.95
CA ALA A 297 5.84 -0.45 -8.09
C ALA A 297 6.71 0.01 -9.24
N HIS A 298 6.63 -0.65 -10.38
CA HIS A 298 7.22 -0.24 -11.64
C HIS A 298 6.20 0.62 -12.38
N VAL A 299 6.47 1.92 -12.49
CA VAL A 299 5.56 2.88 -13.11
C VAL A 299 6.08 3.25 -14.49
N GLU A 300 5.22 3.13 -15.51
CA GLU A 300 5.53 3.54 -16.88
C GLU A 300 5.76 5.06 -16.95
N LEU A 301 6.84 5.48 -17.62
CA LEU A 301 7.15 6.89 -17.84
C LEU A 301 6.46 7.42 -19.10
N ALA A 302 6.19 8.72 -19.12
CA ALA A 302 5.45 9.36 -20.21
C ALA A 302 6.13 9.28 -21.57
N ASP A 303 7.44 9.11 -21.62
CA ASP A 303 8.24 9.10 -22.86
C ASP A 303 8.31 7.73 -23.53
N ALA A 304 7.59 6.73 -23.02
CA ALA A 304 7.57 5.36 -23.54
C ALA A 304 7.17 5.27 -25.04
N SER A 305 6.33 6.17 -25.52
CA SER A 305 5.87 6.18 -26.92
C SER A 305 6.89 6.77 -27.91
N THR A 306 7.94 7.45 -27.45
CA THR A 306 8.98 8.09 -28.26
C THR A 306 10.33 7.40 -28.17
N ALA A 307 10.46 6.35 -27.34
CA ALA A 307 11.70 5.59 -27.24
C ALA A 307 12.02 4.89 -28.57
N ALA A 308 13.26 5.03 -29.04
CA ALA A 308 13.73 4.32 -30.22
C ALA A 308 13.65 2.80 -29.95
N PRO A 309 13.25 1.99 -30.95
CA PRO A 309 13.20 0.54 -30.79
C PRO A 309 14.57 -0.01 -30.40
N GLN A 310 14.62 -0.75 -29.30
CA GLN A 310 15.84 -1.31 -28.71
C GLN A 310 15.78 -2.82 -28.73
N LEU A 311 16.93 -3.49 -28.81
CA LEU A 311 16.99 -4.95 -28.71
C LEU A 311 16.61 -5.35 -27.30
N VAL A 312 15.66 -6.25 -27.18
CA VAL A 312 15.17 -6.76 -25.90
C VAL A 312 15.18 -8.27 -25.86
N VAL A 313 15.43 -8.79 -24.67
CA VAL A 313 15.26 -10.21 -24.33
C VAL A 313 14.44 -10.33 -23.05
N PRO A 314 13.63 -11.38 -22.90
CA PRO A 314 12.97 -11.66 -21.64
C PRO A 314 13.99 -11.79 -20.50
N ARG A 315 13.66 -11.29 -19.33
CA ARG A 315 14.55 -11.33 -18.16
C ARG A 315 15.00 -12.75 -17.83
N ASP A 316 14.12 -13.74 -18.01
CA ASP A 316 14.41 -15.16 -17.78
C ASP A 316 15.46 -15.74 -18.74
N ALA A 317 15.78 -15.06 -19.83
CA ALA A 317 16.85 -15.45 -20.75
C ALA A 317 18.24 -15.06 -20.25
N LEU A 318 18.35 -14.14 -19.30
CA LEU A 318 19.61 -13.64 -18.77
C LEU A 318 20.08 -14.49 -17.59
N VAL A 319 21.36 -14.86 -17.62
CA VAL A 319 22.01 -15.60 -16.53
C VAL A 319 23.33 -14.97 -16.20
N GLU A 320 23.61 -14.87 -14.91
CA GLU A 320 24.92 -14.46 -14.40
C GLU A 320 25.82 -15.68 -14.22
N ILE A 321 27.01 -15.65 -14.82
CA ILE A 321 28.07 -16.64 -14.63
C ILE A 321 29.35 -15.89 -14.23
N GLY A 322 29.74 -16.04 -12.95
CA GLY A 322 30.77 -15.18 -12.36
C GLY A 322 30.32 -13.72 -12.35
N GLU A 323 31.14 -12.84 -12.89
CA GLU A 323 30.84 -11.41 -13.01
C GLU A 323 30.19 -11.02 -14.35
N LYS A 324 29.91 -11.99 -15.23
CA LYS A 324 29.40 -11.75 -16.58
C LYS A 324 27.93 -12.12 -16.72
N THR A 325 27.20 -11.26 -17.40
CA THR A 325 25.81 -11.57 -17.82
C THR A 325 25.85 -12.19 -19.22
N VAL A 326 25.22 -13.35 -19.34
CA VAL A 326 25.22 -14.13 -20.59
C VAL A 326 23.82 -14.53 -21.00
N VAL A 327 23.67 -14.81 -22.29
CA VAL A 327 22.48 -15.44 -22.91
C VAL A 327 22.91 -16.66 -23.71
N PHE A 328 22.01 -17.61 -23.88
CA PHE A 328 22.24 -18.76 -24.74
C PHE A 328 21.49 -18.56 -26.06
N ILE A 329 22.22 -18.61 -27.18
CA ILE A 329 21.69 -18.46 -28.52
C ILE A 329 21.66 -19.85 -29.18
N LYS A 330 20.57 -20.18 -29.86
CA LYS A 330 20.46 -21.39 -30.66
C LYS A 330 21.16 -21.15 -32.01
N ALA A 331 22.32 -21.75 -32.20
CA ALA A 331 23.08 -21.64 -33.45
C ALA A 331 22.59 -22.64 -34.51
N ALA A 332 22.28 -23.89 -34.10
CA ALA A 332 21.72 -24.95 -34.96
C ALA A 332 20.85 -25.88 -34.10
N ASP A 333 20.23 -26.89 -34.72
CA ASP A 333 19.44 -27.86 -33.97
C ASP A 333 20.31 -28.63 -33.00
N GLY A 334 20.05 -28.42 -31.68
CA GLY A 334 20.80 -29.02 -30.60
C GLY A 334 22.09 -28.30 -30.21
N ASP A 335 22.47 -27.23 -30.90
CA ASP A 335 23.68 -26.46 -30.59
C ASP A 335 23.32 -25.09 -30.00
N PHE A 336 23.76 -24.85 -28.75
CA PHE A 336 23.55 -23.61 -28.03
C PHE A 336 24.89 -22.93 -27.75
N VAL A 337 24.99 -21.66 -28.09
CA VAL A 337 26.20 -20.85 -27.92
C VAL A 337 25.97 -19.83 -26.80
N MET A 338 26.91 -19.74 -25.90
CA MET A 338 26.91 -18.73 -24.86
C MET A 338 27.46 -17.40 -25.38
N HIS A 339 26.68 -16.35 -25.28
CA HIS A 339 27.10 -14.98 -25.62
C HIS A 339 27.10 -14.09 -24.40
N GLU A 340 28.21 -13.42 -24.18
CA GLU A 340 28.29 -12.34 -23.18
C GLU A 340 27.54 -11.12 -23.68
N VAL A 341 26.65 -10.58 -22.85
CA VAL A 341 25.81 -9.46 -23.19
C VAL A 341 25.94 -8.34 -22.17
N GLN A 342 25.73 -7.12 -22.63
CA GLN A 342 25.69 -5.95 -21.78
C GLN A 342 24.23 -5.56 -21.56
N PRO A 343 23.63 -5.82 -20.40
CA PRO A 343 22.28 -5.42 -20.12
C PRO A 343 22.19 -3.91 -19.93
N GLY A 344 21.11 -3.31 -20.40
CA GLY A 344 20.75 -1.92 -20.21
C GLY A 344 19.56 -1.76 -19.27
N ASP A 345 18.62 -0.89 -19.63
CA ASP A 345 17.42 -0.64 -18.84
C ASP A 345 16.48 -1.87 -18.84
N ALA A 346 15.93 -2.16 -17.69
CA ALA A 346 14.94 -3.21 -17.52
C ALA A 346 13.53 -2.60 -17.46
N ALA A 347 12.61 -3.17 -18.24
CA ALA A 347 11.21 -2.82 -18.24
C ALA A 347 10.38 -4.07 -18.04
N MET A 348 9.65 -4.16 -16.95
CA MET A 348 8.78 -5.30 -16.61
C MET A 348 9.47 -6.66 -16.83
N ASP A 349 9.02 -7.40 -17.85
CA ASP A 349 9.52 -8.74 -18.18
C ASP A 349 10.71 -8.73 -19.15
N ASP A 350 11.00 -7.59 -19.79
CA ASP A 350 12.02 -7.45 -20.80
C ASP A 350 13.21 -6.63 -20.32
N VAL A 351 14.41 -6.99 -20.76
CA VAL A 351 15.66 -6.27 -20.49
C VAL A 351 16.27 -5.84 -21.82
N GLN A 352 16.63 -4.57 -21.91
CA GLN A 352 17.40 -4.04 -23.02
C GLN A 352 18.78 -4.67 -23.09
N ILE A 353 19.23 -4.99 -24.28
CA ILE A 353 20.61 -5.42 -24.54
C ILE A 353 21.31 -4.34 -25.35
N LEU A 354 22.38 -3.81 -24.77
CA LEU A 354 23.20 -2.77 -25.39
C LEU A 354 24.17 -3.35 -26.43
N SER A 355 24.71 -4.55 -26.15
CA SER A 355 25.66 -5.24 -27.04
C SER A 355 25.70 -6.73 -26.74
N GLY A 356 26.18 -7.53 -27.72
CA GLY A 356 26.41 -8.98 -27.56
C GLY A 356 25.43 -9.87 -28.30
N ILE A 357 24.31 -9.34 -28.84
CA ILE A 357 23.33 -10.07 -29.66
C ILE A 357 22.82 -9.23 -30.84
N SER A 358 22.26 -9.91 -31.82
CA SER A 358 21.68 -9.28 -33.03
C SER A 358 20.18 -9.53 -33.13
N GLU A 359 19.49 -8.66 -33.85
CA GLU A 359 18.06 -8.82 -34.13
C GLU A 359 17.82 -10.09 -34.97
N GLY A 360 16.82 -10.88 -34.55
CA GLY A 360 16.43 -12.12 -35.23
C GLY A 360 17.15 -13.38 -34.71
N GLU A 361 18.15 -13.25 -33.86
CA GLU A 361 18.77 -14.41 -33.17
C GLU A 361 17.77 -15.11 -32.27
N GLU A 362 17.82 -16.45 -32.20
CA GLU A 362 16.97 -17.22 -31.27
C GLU A 362 17.63 -17.40 -29.92
N VAL A 363 17.14 -16.67 -28.92
CA VAL A 363 17.61 -16.74 -27.53
C VAL A 363 16.77 -17.72 -26.74
N VAL A 364 17.39 -18.51 -25.86
CA VAL A 364 16.71 -19.41 -24.95
C VAL A 364 16.02 -18.62 -23.86
N VAL A 365 14.70 -18.78 -23.76
CA VAL A 365 13.83 -18.07 -22.79
C VAL A 365 13.28 -18.98 -21.69
N SER A 366 13.48 -20.29 -21.79
CA SER A 366 13.08 -21.26 -20.77
C SER A 366 14.10 -22.41 -20.74
N GLY A 367 14.37 -22.97 -19.55
CA GLY A 367 15.40 -24.02 -19.37
C GLY A 367 16.83 -23.48 -19.25
N VAL A 368 17.01 -22.17 -19.15
CA VAL A 368 18.31 -21.48 -19.12
C VAL A 368 19.18 -21.96 -17.94
N PHE A 369 18.58 -22.19 -16.77
CA PHE A 369 19.29 -22.71 -15.61
C PHE A 369 19.88 -24.12 -15.84
N THR A 370 19.17 -24.96 -16.58
CA THR A 370 19.66 -26.30 -16.94
C THR A 370 20.89 -26.19 -17.87
N LEU A 371 20.86 -25.26 -18.84
CA LEU A 371 22.02 -25.00 -19.71
C LEU A 371 23.22 -24.49 -18.90
N LYS A 372 23.01 -23.55 -17.98
CA LYS A 372 24.05 -23.09 -17.05
C LYS A 372 24.66 -24.24 -16.27
N SER A 373 23.84 -25.12 -15.72
CA SER A 373 24.30 -26.24 -14.89
C SER A 373 25.09 -27.28 -15.72
N LEU A 374 24.70 -27.52 -16.98
CA LEU A 374 25.40 -28.39 -17.88
C LEU A 374 26.74 -27.78 -18.33
N LEU A 375 26.79 -26.50 -18.58
CA LEU A 375 27.99 -25.76 -18.93
C LEU A 375 29.04 -25.87 -17.80
N LEU A 376 28.62 -25.57 -16.55
CA LEU A 376 29.49 -25.66 -15.38
C LEU A 376 29.97 -27.10 -15.07
N LYS A 377 29.17 -28.11 -15.43
CA LYS A 377 29.65 -29.52 -15.30
C LYS A 377 30.64 -29.88 -16.39
N ALA A 378 30.51 -29.34 -17.60
CA ALA A 378 31.46 -29.60 -18.69
C ALA A 378 32.84 -29.02 -18.35
N THR A 379 32.92 -27.83 -17.71
CA THR A 379 34.20 -27.27 -17.25
C THR A 379 34.86 -28.11 -16.19
N LEU A 380 34.10 -28.66 -15.23
CA LEU A 380 34.64 -29.51 -14.17
C LEU A 380 35.09 -30.90 -14.65
N ALA A 381 34.64 -31.35 -15.82
CA ALA A 381 35.00 -32.64 -16.42
C ALA A 381 36.23 -32.56 -17.34
N GLU A 382 36.64 -31.37 -17.75
CA GLU A 382 37.87 -31.13 -18.51
C GLU A 382 39.10 -30.97 -17.60
N ASP A 383 38.89 -30.79 -16.28
CA ASP A 383 39.94 -30.67 -15.25
C ASP A 383 40.37 -32.02 -14.64
N GLU A 384 39.77 -33.16 -15.01
CA GLU A 384 40.19 -34.54 -14.60
C GLU A 384 40.90 -35.27 -15.75
#